data_700a306bbec48b5c2305145b6dd013d5
#
_entry.id   700a306bbec48b5c2305145b6dd013d5
#
_cell.length_a   1.000
_cell.length_b   1.000
_cell.length_c   1.000
_cell.angle_alpha   90.00
_cell.angle_beta   90.00
_cell.angle_gamma   90.00
#
_symmetry.space_group_name_H-M   'P 1'
#
loop_
_entity.id
_entity.type
_entity.pdbx_description
1 polymer ?
#
loop_
_entity_poly.entity_id
_entity_poly.type
_entity_poly.pdbx_seq_one_letter_code
_entity_poly.pdbx_strand_id
1 'polypeptide(L)' 'MDKKVRELLNRWLENGLINQSSYEEIVKFEEE' A
#
# COMPACT_ATOMS: atom_id res chain seq x y z
N MET A 1 -0.30 -1.68 10.85
CA MET A 1 0.47 -0.92 9.86
C MET A 1 0.60 0.52 10.29
N ASP A 2 1.76 1.09 10.10
CA ASP A 2 1.99 2.49 10.42
C ASP A 2 1.13 3.38 9.51
N LYS A 3 0.52 4.39 10.09
CA LYS A 3 -0.32 5.30 9.34
C LYS A 3 0.44 5.96 8.20
N LYS A 4 1.70 6.32 8.46
CA LYS A 4 2.52 6.96 7.44
C LYS A 4 2.76 6.05 6.24
N VAL A 5 3.04 4.79 6.51
CA VAL A 5 3.25 3.81 5.44
C VAL A 5 1.97 3.64 4.63
N ARG A 6 0.84 3.60 5.31
CA ARG A 6 -0.44 3.44 4.63
C ARG A 6 -0.74 4.62 3.72
N GLU A 7 -0.41 5.82 4.17
CA GLU A 7 -0.62 7.01 3.35
C GLU A 7 0.26 6.99 2.10
N LEU A 8 1.49 6.52 2.25
CA LEU A 8 2.38 6.38 1.10
C LEU A 8 1.83 5.37 0.11
N LEU A 9 1.34 4.24 0.59
CA LEU A 9 0.77 3.21 -0.26
C LEU A 9 -0.43 3.74 -1.03
N ASN A 10 -1.29 4.51 -0.36
CA ASN A 10 -2.45 5.09 -1.00
C ASN A 10 -2.03 6.06 -2.10
N ARG A 11 -1.01 6.86 -1.84
CA ARG A 11 -0.51 7.81 -2.81
C ARG A 11 0.04 7.09 -4.03
N TRP A 12 0.82 6.04 -3.80
CA TRP A 12 1.40 5.28 -4.90
C TRP A 12 0.33 4.63 -5.75
N LEU A 13 -0.70 4.12 -5.08
CA LEU A 13 -1.82 3.49 -5.79
C LEU A 13 -2.54 4.52 -6.67
N GLU A 14 -2.79 5.70 -6.13
CA GLU A 14 -3.48 6.75 -6.86
C GLU A 14 -2.66 7.25 -8.05
N ASN A 15 -1.34 7.22 -7.92
CA ASN A 15 -0.47 7.68 -8.99
C ASN A 15 -0.11 6.57 -9.98
N GLY A 16 -0.66 5.38 -9.79
CA GLY A 16 -0.42 4.29 -10.72
C GLY A 16 0.94 3.64 -10.58
N LEU A 17 1.65 3.91 -9.49
CA LEU A 17 2.95 3.32 -9.26
C LEU A 17 2.83 1.86 -8.83
N ILE A 18 1.74 1.51 -8.18
CA ILE A 18 1.43 0.13 -7.83
C ILE A 18 -0.01 -0.12 -8.20
N ASN A 19 -0.36 -1.39 -8.44
CA ASN A 19 -1.74 -1.73 -8.75
C ASN A 19 -2.44 -2.26 -7.50
N GLN A 20 -3.74 -2.55 -7.64
CA GLN A 20 -4.55 -2.99 -6.50
C GLN A 20 -4.01 -4.28 -5.90
N SER A 21 -3.59 -5.22 -6.74
CA SER A 21 -3.05 -6.48 -6.25
C SER A 21 -1.81 -6.27 -5.41
N SER A 22 -0.89 -5.45 -5.90
CA SER A 22 0.33 -5.16 -5.17
C SER A 22 0.02 -4.47 -3.86
N TYR A 23 -0.91 -3.54 -3.88
CA TYR A 23 -1.34 -2.83 -2.69
C TYR A 23 -1.81 -3.81 -1.62
N GLU A 24 -2.68 -4.74 -2.02
CA GLU A 24 -3.22 -5.70 -1.08
C GLU A 24 -2.16 -6.63 -0.52
N GLU A 25 -1.21 -7.04 -1.36
CA GLU A 25 -0.14 -7.90 -0.91
C GLU A 25 0.76 -7.21 0.10
N ILE A 26 1.06 -5.94 -0.14
CA ILE A 26 1.88 -5.16 0.77
C ILE A 26 1.18 -4.99 2.11
N VAL A 27 -0.13 -4.71 2.07
CA VAL A 27 -0.92 -4.56 3.29
C VAL A 27 -0.90 -5.85 4.10
N LYS A 28 -1.07 -6.98 3.43
CA LYS A 28 -1.03 -8.28 4.11
C LYS A 28 0.32 -8.53 4.73
N PHE A 29 1.37 -8.23 4.01
CA PHE A 29 2.73 -8.43 4.48
C PHE A 29 2.99 -7.63 5.74
N GLU A 30 2.54 -6.38 5.75
CA GLU A 30 2.78 -5.48 6.88
C GLU A 30 1.95 -5.85 8.09
N GLU A 31 0.78 -6.43 7.87
CA GLU A 31 -0.09 -6.79 8.97
C GLU A 31 0.28 -8.11 9.63
N GLU A 32 1.20 -8.82 9.06
CA GLU A 32 1.72 -10.02 9.69
C GLU A 32 2.66 -9.67 10.82
#